data_78b1557aad43a5e98f099aed004818a6
#
_entry.id   78b1557aad43a5e98f099aed004818a6
#
_cell.length_a   1.000
_cell.length_b   1.000
_cell.length_c   1.000
_cell.angle_alpha   90.00
_cell.angle_beta   90.00
_cell.angle_gamma   90.00
#
_symmetry.space_group_name_H-M   'P 1'
#
loop_
_entity.id
_entity.type
_entity.pdbx_description
1 polymer ?
#
loop_
_entity_poly.entity_id
_entity_poly.type
_entity_poly.pdbx_seq_one_letter_code
_entity_poly.pdbx_strand_id
1 'polypeptide(L)'
;RKKIVVCFSVTVFVVLLIASEVLVHGGTVQTTPARLQKISKNIWDIVENDNEIAGGSSMQTENQKPHETRKRTITAETVPYDGVKRSISCWGDSMMYGCATTPGFITLDGITTNISYATAPDMLSQFTGLKTYNLGVNGETSKEIATRAGGLTMVVDRDIVIDGTGIAEFKLQSLYDGDNVYMEDYSGYNFQSDQTNICVINGEKYYVTNSYDGESQILYGTDVNIKEGTPVYTLAAVERKDDILVLEIGSNAGWYNDYDELIAQYDSILEGTGCKYYIIVGDTDDPELSVDMNKIYIGMGETPWEQALSKAYGDHFINMRLYMIQNGLSDCGLEATDEDLDGFTRGEISQQLRADWTHFNAYGYYAKAKGIYEKGVELGYWGGQ
;
A
#
# COMPACT_ATOMS: atom_id res chain seq x y z
N ARG A 1 34.80 -4.06 2.03
CA ARG A 1 34.44 -5.47 1.76
C ARG A 1 32.90 -5.70 1.74
N LYS A 2 32.06 -4.86 2.35
CA LYS A 2 30.58 -5.00 2.29
C LYS A 2 29.95 -4.52 0.97
N LYS A 3 30.59 -3.60 0.23
CA LYS A 3 30.07 -3.07 -1.05
C LYS A 3 30.13 -4.08 -2.22
N ILE A 4 30.99 -5.10 -2.16
CA ILE A 4 31.13 -6.09 -3.23
C ILE A 4 30.03 -7.17 -3.18
N VAL A 5 29.45 -7.44 -2.00
CA VAL A 5 28.43 -8.48 -1.82
C VAL A 5 27.06 -8.04 -2.37
N VAL A 6 26.70 -6.77 -2.25
CA VAL A 6 25.41 -6.24 -2.75
C VAL A 6 25.38 -6.21 -4.28
N CYS A 7 26.48 -5.81 -4.95
CA CYS A 7 26.55 -5.87 -6.41
C CYS A 7 26.45 -7.31 -6.97
N PHE A 8 26.94 -8.31 -6.23
CA PHE A 8 26.90 -9.69 -6.71
C PHE A 8 25.48 -10.29 -6.67
N SER A 9 24.65 -9.91 -5.70
CA SER A 9 23.28 -10.44 -5.59
C SER A 9 22.35 -9.88 -6.66
N VAL A 10 22.43 -8.60 -6.99
CA VAL A 10 21.61 -7.96 -8.03
C VAL A 10 21.98 -8.49 -9.41
N THR A 11 23.28 -8.67 -9.71
CA THR A 11 23.73 -9.21 -10.99
C THR A 11 23.29 -10.66 -11.20
N VAL A 12 23.27 -11.48 -10.14
CA VAL A 12 22.80 -12.88 -10.21
C VAL A 12 21.29 -12.93 -10.41
N PHE A 13 20.52 -12.03 -9.80
CA PHE A 13 19.05 -11.98 -9.95
C PHE A 13 18.65 -11.57 -11.37
N VAL A 14 19.33 -10.58 -11.96
CA VAL A 14 19.08 -10.13 -13.34
C VAL A 14 19.46 -11.22 -14.37
N VAL A 15 20.54 -11.96 -14.15
CA VAL A 15 20.92 -13.08 -15.01
C VAL A 15 19.91 -14.24 -14.92
N LEU A 16 19.33 -14.49 -13.74
CA LEU A 16 18.29 -15.51 -13.55
C LEU A 16 16.96 -15.11 -14.20
N LEU A 17 16.57 -13.83 -14.17
CA LEU A 17 15.39 -13.32 -14.86
C LEU A 17 15.50 -13.46 -16.38
N ILE A 18 16.67 -13.13 -16.96
CA ILE A 18 16.92 -13.30 -18.41
C ILE A 18 16.91 -14.80 -18.80
N ALA A 19 17.42 -15.67 -17.93
CA ALA A 19 17.40 -17.10 -18.16
C ALA A 19 15.99 -17.71 -18.05
N SER A 20 15.11 -17.18 -17.19
CA SER A 20 13.74 -17.67 -17.04
C SER A 20 12.84 -17.33 -18.23
N GLU A 21 12.99 -16.15 -18.82
CA GLU A 21 12.26 -15.78 -20.06
C GLU A 21 12.68 -16.62 -21.27
N VAL A 22 13.92 -17.05 -21.34
CA VAL A 22 14.44 -17.90 -22.43
C VAL A 22 13.94 -19.35 -22.30
N LEU A 23 13.66 -19.82 -21.09
CA LEU A 23 13.23 -21.21 -20.84
C LEU A 23 11.71 -21.44 -20.99
N VAL A 24 10.89 -20.41 -20.88
CA VAL A 24 9.42 -20.53 -20.95
C VAL A 24 8.87 -20.53 -22.37
N HIS A 25 9.63 -20.02 -23.34
CA HIS A 25 9.16 -19.90 -24.74
C HIS A 25 10.02 -20.69 -25.72
N GLY A 26 10.11 -21.96 -25.61
CA GLY A 26 10.81 -22.92 -26.49
C GLY A 26 11.00 -22.60 -28.00
N GLY A 27 11.21 -21.33 -28.34
CA GLY A 27 11.49 -20.84 -29.67
C GLY A 27 12.78 -19.99 -29.67
N THR A 28 13.65 -20.23 -30.64
CA THR A 28 14.86 -19.45 -30.90
C THR A 28 14.50 -17.98 -31.17
N VAL A 29 14.56 -17.14 -30.12
CA VAL A 29 14.41 -15.69 -30.25
C VAL A 29 15.75 -15.12 -30.71
N GLN A 30 15.85 -14.74 -31.99
CA GLN A 30 16.95 -13.88 -32.45
C GLN A 30 16.77 -12.49 -31.82
N THR A 31 17.54 -12.21 -30.77
CA THR A 31 17.63 -10.87 -30.19
C THR A 31 18.50 -9.98 -31.08
N THR A 32 17.93 -8.89 -31.58
CA THR A 32 18.72 -7.92 -32.34
C THR A 32 19.63 -7.11 -31.41
N PRO A 33 20.81 -6.68 -31.86
CA PRO A 33 21.75 -5.87 -31.04
C PRO A 33 21.11 -4.62 -30.42
N ALA A 34 20.14 -4.01 -31.10
CA ALA A 34 19.40 -2.86 -30.61
C ALA A 34 18.51 -3.18 -29.39
N ARG A 35 17.94 -4.39 -29.32
CA ARG A 35 17.12 -4.83 -28.18
C ARG A 35 17.97 -5.13 -26.96
N LEU A 36 19.15 -5.70 -27.16
CA LEU A 36 20.14 -5.93 -26.10
C LEU A 36 20.71 -4.61 -25.56
N GLN A 37 20.97 -3.62 -26.41
CA GLN A 37 21.37 -2.28 -25.98
C GLN A 37 20.29 -1.57 -25.17
N LYS A 38 19.01 -1.71 -25.53
CA LYS A 38 17.90 -1.12 -24.79
C LYS A 38 17.73 -1.75 -23.40
N ILE A 39 17.87 -3.09 -23.32
CA ILE A 39 17.82 -3.82 -22.04
C ILE A 39 19.03 -3.41 -21.16
N SER A 40 20.23 -3.34 -21.74
CA SER A 40 21.43 -2.90 -21.04
C SER A 40 21.30 -1.47 -20.51
N LYS A 41 20.76 -0.55 -21.30
CA LYS A 41 20.55 0.84 -20.87
C LYS A 41 19.58 0.93 -19.71
N ASN A 42 18.44 0.24 -19.78
CA ASN A 42 17.47 0.25 -18.67
C ASN A 42 18.05 -0.33 -17.37
N ILE A 43 18.92 -1.34 -17.47
CA ILE A 43 19.62 -1.90 -16.28
C ILE A 43 20.61 -0.89 -15.69
N TRP A 44 21.34 -0.15 -16.51
CA TRP A 44 22.27 0.88 -16.04
C TRP A 44 21.52 2.07 -15.40
N ASP A 45 20.40 2.49 -15.96
CA ASP A 45 19.57 3.56 -15.43
C ASP A 45 18.98 3.18 -14.04
N ILE A 46 18.61 1.91 -13.84
CA ILE A 46 18.18 1.39 -12.52
C ILE A 46 19.35 1.38 -11.52
N VAL A 47 20.54 0.91 -11.93
CA VAL A 47 21.70 0.83 -11.04
C VAL A 47 22.26 2.22 -10.68
N GLU A 48 22.17 3.21 -11.58
CA GLU A 48 22.56 4.59 -11.28
C GLU A 48 21.59 5.27 -10.32
N ASN A 49 20.28 5.08 -10.45
CA ASN A 49 19.28 5.57 -9.50
C ASN A 49 19.47 4.97 -8.11
N ASP A 50 19.68 3.66 -7.98
CA ASP A 50 19.96 3.03 -6.68
C ASP A 50 21.26 3.55 -6.03
N ASN A 51 22.24 4.00 -6.83
CA ASN A 51 23.47 4.60 -6.30
C ASN A 51 23.29 6.07 -5.85
N GLU A 52 22.35 6.81 -6.40
CA GLU A 52 21.99 8.16 -5.91
C GLU A 52 21.21 8.08 -4.58
N ILE A 53 20.34 7.10 -4.40
CA ILE A 53 19.63 6.84 -3.14
C ILE A 53 20.59 6.39 -2.02
N ALA A 54 21.72 5.72 -2.36
CA ALA A 54 22.75 5.32 -1.40
C ALA A 54 23.80 6.42 -1.08
N GLY A 55 23.80 7.52 -1.82
CA GLY A 55 24.63 8.69 -1.59
C GLY A 55 23.89 9.69 -0.71
N GLY A 56 24.11 9.59 0.62
CA GLY A 56 23.45 10.37 1.65
C GLY A 56 23.10 11.80 1.23
N SER A 57 21.82 12.00 0.96
CA SER A 57 21.23 13.33 0.94
C SER A 57 21.31 13.89 2.35
N SER A 58 22.14 14.91 2.53
CA SER A 58 22.04 15.77 3.71
C SER A 58 20.62 16.32 3.71
N MET A 59 19.82 15.95 4.72
CA MET A 59 18.53 16.59 4.99
C MET A 59 18.74 18.12 5.00
N GLN A 60 18.37 18.77 3.92
CA GLN A 60 18.03 20.17 4.00
C GLN A 60 16.70 20.23 4.74
N THR A 61 16.72 20.83 5.92
CA THR A 61 15.51 21.26 6.63
C THR A 61 14.79 22.26 5.72
N GLU A 62 13.91 21.74 4.84
CA GLU A 62 12.96 22.62 4.17
C GLU A 62 12.05 23.23 5.25
N ASN A 63 11.90 24.54 5.19
CA ASN A 63 11.04 25.30 6.08
C ASN A 63 9.62 24.72 6.00
N GLN A 64 9.26 23.90 6.97
CA GLN A 64 7.88 23.45 7.16
C GLN A 64 7.00 24.70 7.30
N LYS A 65 6.05 24.87 6.40
CA LYS A 65 4.95 25.79 6.64
C LYS A 65 4.24 25.34 7.91
N PRO A 66 4.00 26.23 8.88
CA PRO A 66 3.26 25.82 10.09
C PRO A 66 1.90 25.30 9.64
N HIS A 67 1.60 24.04 9.93
CA HIS A 67 0.26 23.52 9.80
C HIS A 67 -0.66 24.37 10.68
N GLU A 68 -1.64 25.07 10.08
CA GLU A 68 -2.80 25.49 10.85
C GLU A 68 -3.42 24.20 11.40
N THR A 69 -3.43 24.07 12.71
CA THR A 69 -4.06 22.93 13.40
C THR A 69 -5.55 22.90 13.04
N ARG A 70 -5.87 22.17 11.96
CA ARG A 70 -7.25 21.93 11.55
C ARG A 70 -7.94 21.17 12.69
N LYS A 71 -9.05 21.73 13.18
CA LYS A 71 -9.81 21.04 14.21
C LYS A 71 -10.30 19.69 13.65
N ARG A 72 -9.82 18.62 14.23
CA ARG A 72 -10.17 17.25 13.86
C ARG A 72 -11.69 17.05 13.98
N THR A 73 -12.33 16.51 12.94
CA THR A 73 -13.77 16.22 12.90
C THR A 73 -14.07 14.75 13.13
N ILE A 74 -13.12 13.87 12.81
CA ILE A 74 -13.24 12.42 13.06
C ILE A 74 -13.09 12.17 14.56
N THR A 75 -13.99 11.37 15.13
CA THR A 75 -13.97 10.97 16.54
C THR A 75 -13.62 9.48 16.65
N ALA A 76 -13.06 9.11 17.80
CA ALA A 76 -12.81 7.70 18.14
C ALA A 76 -14.09 6.94 18.57
N GLU A 77 -15.24 7.61 18.59
CA GLU A 77 -16.51 6.99 18.99
C GLU A 77 -17.00 6.03 17.90
N THR A 78 -17.28 4.80 18.32
CA THR A 78 -17.88 3.81 17.42
C THR A 78 -19.35 4.08 17.21
N VAL A 79 -19.79 3.94 15.96
CA VAL A 79 -21.20 4.02 15.59
C VAL A 79 -21.74 2.61 15.41
N PRO A 80 -22.85 2.22 16.04
CA PRO A 80 -23.46 0.92 15.82
C PRO A 80 -23.68 0.65 14.33
N TYR A 81 -23.30 -0.55 13.88
CA TYR A 81 -23.49 -0.93 12.48
C TYR A 81 -24.99 -0.98 12.15
N ASP A 82 -25.36 -0.38 11.05
CA ASP A 82 -26.76 -0.25 10.63
C ASP A 82 -27.37 -1.53 10.01
N GLY A 83 -26.57 -2.59 9.88
CA GLY A 83 -26.98 -3.88 9.31
C GLY A 83 -27.11 -3.89 7.78
N VAL A 84 -26.77 -2.82 7.10
CA VAL A 84 -26.76 -2.77 5.63
C VAL A 84 -25.55 -3.53 5.09
N LYS A 85 -25.78 -4.53 4.24
CA LYS A 85 -24.70 -5.30 3.64
C LYS A 85 -23.85 -4.40 2.71
N ARG A 86 -22.59 -4.19 3.06
CA ARG A 86 -21.61 -3.42 2.30
C ARG A 86 -20.48 -4.30 1.77
N SER A 87 -19.82 -3.82 0.75
CA SER A 87 -18.50 -4.33 0.37
C SER A 87 -17.41 -3.81 1.33
N ILE A 88 -16.22 -4.34 1.23
CA ILE A 88 -15.05 -3.89 1.98
C ILE A 88 -14.05 -3.32 0.98
N SER A 89 -13.48 -2.15 1.26
CA SER A 89 -12.42 -1.53 0.48
C SER A 89 -11.14 -1.44 1.32
N CYS A 90 -10.10 -2.14 0.90
CA CYS A 90 -8.82 -2.23 1.58
C CYS A 90 -7.81 -1.32 0.88
N TRP A 91 -7.50 -0.16 1.48
CA TRP A 91 -6.57 0.83 0.96
C TRP A 91 -5.24 0.75 1.68
N GLY A 92 -4.15 0.84 0.94
CA GLY A 92 -2.80 0.78 1.48
C GLY A 92 -1.75 0.68 0.39
N ASP A 93 -0.56 0.31 0.80
CA ASP A 93 0.60 0.08 -0.03
C ASP A 93 0.82 -1.41 -0.35
N SER A 94 2.09 -1.83 -0.48
CA SER A 94 2.48 -3.22 -0.74
C SER A 94 2.00 -4.21 0.32
N MET A 95 1.86 -3.76 1.57
CA MET A 95 1.41 -4.60 2.68
C MET A 95 -0.10 -4.89 2.60
N MET A 96 -0.88 -3.98 2.05
CA MET A 96 -2.30 -4.22 1.75
C MET A 96 -2.46 -4.97 0.42
N TYR A 97 -1.64 -4.65 -0.58
CA TYR A 97 -1.62 -5.34 -1.87
C TYR A 97 -1.37 -6.85 -1.73
N GLY A 98 -0.51 -7.26 -0.80
CA GLY A 98 -0.06 -8.64 -0.62
C GLY A 98 1.22 -8.95 -1.39
N CYS A 99 2.15 -7.96 -1.47
CA CYS A 99 3.44 -8.14 -2.13
C CYS A 99 4.22 -9.30 -1.50
N ALA A 100 4.99 -10.03 -2.32
CA ALA A 100 5.83 -11.14 -1.93
C ALA A 100 5.09 -12.36 -1.29
N THR A 101 3.76 -12.43 -1.38
CA THR A 101 3.02 -13.61 -0.92
C THR A 101 3.49 -14.90 -1.60
N THR A 102 3.42 -16.02 -0.89
CA THR A 102 4.02 -17.30 -1.29
C THR A 102 2.99 -18.40 -1.39
N PRO A 103 3.32 -19.60 -1.95
CA PRO A 103 2.55 -20.80 -1.70
C PRO A 103 2.48 -21.12 -0.20
N GLY A 104 1.33 -21.62 0.27
CA GLY A 104 1.15 -21.97 1.67
C GLY A 104 -0.07 -22.84 1.93
N PHE A 105 0.00 -23.65 3.01
CA PHE A 105 -1.10 -24.46 3.50
C PHE A 105 -1.11 -24.39 5.02
N ILE A 106 -2.27 -24.17 5.61
CA ILE A 106 -2.45 -24.24 7.06
C ILE A 106 -3.25 -25.49 7.42
N THR A 107 -2.96 -26.06 8.58
CA THR A 107 -3.73 -27.18 9.13
C THR A 107 -4.17 -26.82 10.54
N LEU A 108 -5.47 -26.62 10.71
CA LEU A 108 -6.10 -26.31 11.99
C LEU A 108 -7.17 -27.38 12.27
N ASP A 109 -7.18 -27.95 13.45
CA ASP A 109 -8.14 -28.98 13.87
C ASP A 109 -8.25 -30.18 12.88
N GLY A 110 -7.13 -30.52 12.23
CA GLY A 110 -7.04 -31.56 11.23
C GLY A 110 -7.58 -31.23 9.85
N ILE A 111 -8.01 -29.98 9.62
CA ILE A 111 -8.47 -29.47 8.33
C ILE A 111 -7.32 -28.70 7.68
N THR A 112 -6.93 -29.14 6.49
CA THR A 112 -5.90 -28.46 5.69
C THR A 112 -6.56 -27.51 4.70
N THR A 113 -6.20 -26.24 4.77
CA THR A 113 -6.66 -25.15 3.89
C THR A 113 -5.51 -24.65 3.03
N ASN A 114 -5.75 -24.52 1.74
CA ASN A 114 -4.81 -23.88 0.82
C ASN A 114 -4.91 -22.37 0.95
N ILE A 115 -3.81 -21.73 1.33
CA ILE A 115 -3.67 -20.28 1.43
C ILE A 115 -2.60 -19.73 0.46
N SER A 116 -2.26 -20.52 -0.56
CA SER A 116 -1.23 -20.13 -1.53
C SER A 116 -1.57 -18.80 -2.17
N TYR A 117 -0.60 -17.89 -2.14
CA TYR A 117 -0.71 -16.53 -2.67
C TYR A 117 -1.82 -15.70 -2.01
N ALA A 118 -2.19 -16.05 -0.77
CA ALA A 118 -3.16 -15.28 -0.01
C ALA A 118 -2.71 -13.82 0.14
N THR A 119 -3.66 -12.90 -0.01
CA THR A 119 -3.54 -11.50 0.41
C THR A 119 -4.50 -11.25 1.56
N ALA A 120 -4.27 -10.21 2.36
CA ALA A 120 -5.19 -9.89 3.44
C ALA A 120 -6.62 -9.57 2.94
N PRO A 121 -6.82 -8.80 1.85
CA PRO A 121 -8.16 -8.59 1.29
C PRO A 121 -8.85 -9.86 0.78
N ASP A 122 -8.12 -10.78 0.13
CA ASP A 122 -8.71 -12.04 -0.35
C ASP A 122 -9.19 -12.93 0.80
N MET A 123 -8.36 -13.05 1.84
CA MET A 123 -8.73 -13.83 3.03
C MET A 123 -9.89 -13.18 3.78
N LEU A 124 -9.91 -11.86 3.89
CA LEU A 124 -11.01 -11.14 4.51
C LEU A 124 -12.33 -11.37 3.75
N SER A 125 -12.28 -11.42 2.42
CA SER A 125 -13.43 -11.79 1.58
C SER A 125 -13.94 -13.20 1.89
N GLN A 126 -13.03 -14.15 2.08
CA GLN A 126 -13.38 -15.54 2.43
C GLN A 126 -13.98 -15.63 3.83
N PHE A 127 -13.41 -14.95 4.83
CA PHE A 127 -13.89 -14.99 6.22
C PHE A 127 -15.25 -14.32 6.38
N THR A 128 -15.49 -13.21 5.69
CA THR A 128 -16.72 -12.43 5.84
C THR A 128 -17.83 -12.85 4.88
N GLY A 129 -17.48 -13.49 3.75
CA GLY A 129 -18.40 -13.70 2.63
C GLY A 129 -18.87 -12.40 1.96
N LEU A 130 -18.21 -11.27 2.24
CA LEU A 130 -18.45 -9.98 1.62
C LEU A 130 -17.52 -9.78 0.42
N LYS A 131 -17.96 -9.01 -0.56
CA LYS A 131 -17.09 -8.58 -1.65
C LYS A 131 -16.04 -7.63 -1.09
N THR A 132 -14.78 -7.96 -1.29
CA THR A 132 -13.64 -7.15 -0.84
C THR A 132 -12.86 -6.67 -2.06
N TYR A 133 -12.46 -5.41 -2.03
CA TYR A 133 -11.63 -4.79 -3.06
C TYR A 133 -10.24 -4.58 -2.49
N ASN A 134 -9.24 -5.17 -3.16
CA ASN A 134 -7.84 -4.88 -2.89
C ASN A 134 -7.46 -3.60 -3.65
N LEU A 135 -7.26 -2.53 -2.91
CA LEU A 135 -6.86 -1.22 -3.41
C LEU A 135 -5.47 -0.84 -2.88
N GLY A 136 -4.67 -1.83 -2.51
CA GLY A 136 -3.25 -1.67 -2.20
C GLY A 136 -2.45 -1.39 -3.46
N VAL A 137 -1.45 -0.50 -3.37
CA VAL A 137 -0.54 -0.15 -4.45
C VAL A 137 0.89 -0.13 -3.92
N ASN A 138 1.76 -0.94 -4.53
CA ASN A 138 3.14 -1.11 -4.08
C ASN A 138 3.91 0.22 -4.11
N GLY A 139 4.65 0.53 -3.04
CA GLY A 139 5.53 1.69 -2.98
C GLY A 139 4.85 3.02 -2.65
N GLU A 140 3.52 3.09 -2.66
CA GLU A 140 2.83 4.34 -2.37
C GLU A 140 3.07 4.84 -0.96
N THR A 141 3.33 6.13 -0.85
CA THR A 141 3.39 6.87 0.40
C THR A 141 1.99 7.10 0.97
N SER A 142 1.90 7.44 2.25
CA SER A 142 0.62 7.74 2.91
C SER A 142 -0.16 8.86 2.20
N LYS A 143 0.54 9.88 1.70
CA LYS A 143 -0.04 11.00 0.95
C LYS A 143 -0.63 10.56 -0.39
N GLU A 144 0.08 9.70 -1.13
CA GLU A 144 -0.39 9.18 -2.41
C GLU A 144 -1.63 8.30 -2.21
N ILE A 145 -1.62 7.42 -1.19
CA ILE A 145 -2.78 6.61 -0.85
C ILE A 145 -3.97 7.50 -0.46
N ALA A 146 -3.75 8.52 0.39
CA ALA A 146 -4.82 9.45 0.80
C ALA A 146 -5.40 10.22 -0.40
N THR A 147 -4.56 10.59 -1.36
CA THR A 147 -4.98 11.27 -2.58
C THR A 147 -5.78 10.33 -3.48
N ARG A 148 -5.28 9.13 -3.73
CA ARG A 148 -5.92 8.11 -4.56
C ARG A 148 -7.25 7.63 -3.97
N ALA A 149 -7.35 7.58 -2.64
CA ALA A 149 -8.59 7.26 -1.92
C ALA A 149 -9.61 8.43 -1.90
N GLY A 150 -9.26 9.58 -2.46
CA GLY A 150 -10.15 10.75 -2.56
C GLY A 150 -10.21 11.61 -1.30
N GLY A 151 -9.31 11.39 -0.34
CA GLY A 151 -9.18 12.23 0.85
C GLY A 151 -8.51 13.56 0.56
N LEU A 152 -7.38 13.52 -0.16
CA LEU A 152 -6.69 14.71 -0.63
C LEU A 152 -7.05 14.95 -2.10
N THR A 153 -7.57 16.15 -2.41
CA THR A 153 -7.97 16.46 -3.78
C THR A 153 -6.75 16.66 -4.66
N MET A 154 -6.69 15.97 -5.79
CA MET A 154 -5.72 16.21 -6.86
C MET A 154 -6.37 16.88 -8.06
N VAL A 155 -5.60 17.66 -8.79
CA VAL A 155 -6.05 18.39 -9.99
C VAL A 155 -5.07 18.22 -11.13
N VAL A 156 -5.53 18.46 -12.36
CA VAL A 156 -4.61 18.53 -13.52
C VAL A 156 -3.81 19.82 -13.50
N ASP A 157 -2.51 19.74 -13.82
CA ASP A 157 -1.55 20.86 -13.80
C ASP A 157 -1.64 21.80 -14.99
N ARG A 158 -2.38 21.42 -16.03
CA ARG A 158 -2.49 22.15 -17.31
C ARG A 158 -3.75 21.83 -18.07
N ASP A 159 -4.08 22.64 -19.09
CA ASP A 159 -5.13 22.31 -20.04
C ASP A 159 -4.78 21.02 -20.80
N ILE A 160 -5.70 20.05 -20.84
CA ILE A 160 -5.60 18.81 -21.61
C ILE A 160 -6.54 18.93 -22.81
N VAL A 161 -5.96 18.94 -24.03
CA VAL A 161 -6.73 19.00 -25.27
C VAL A 161 -6.30 17.85 -26.19
N ILE A 162 -7.25 17.02 -26.59
CA ILE A 162 -7.08 15.96 -27.57
C ILE A 162 -8.14 16.13 -28.65
N ASP A 163 -7.72 16.46 -29.89
CA ASP A 163 -8.58 16.51 -31.06
C ASP A 163 -8.59 15.14 -31.74
N GLY A 164 -9.76 14.50 -31.84
CA GLY A 164 -9.87 13.11 -32.26
C GLY A 164 -9.37 12.14 -31.18
N THR A 165 -8.96 10.94 -31.58
CA THR A 165 -8.44 9.92 -30.63
C THR A 165 -6.95 10.07 -30.44
N GLY A 166 -6.48 10.13 -29.19
CA GLY A 166 -5.08 10.31 -28.86
C GLY A 166 -4.76 10.18 -27.38
N ILE A 167 -3.61 10.75 -27.03
CA ILE A 167 -3.08 10.80 -25.67
C ILE A 167 -2.68 12.22 -25.32
N ALA A 168 -2.70 12.53 -24.02
CA ALA A 168 -2.11 13.75 -23.47
C ALA A 168 -1.30 13.42 -22.22
N GLU A 169 -0.17 14.09 -22.08
CA GLU A 169 0.70 14.02 -20.91
C GLU A 169 0.46 15.20 -20.00
N PHE A 170 0.34 14.97 -18.70
CA PHE A 170 0.06 15.97 -17.69
C PHE A 170 0.58 15.52 -16.34
N LYS A 171 0.61 16.45 -15.36
CA LYS A 171 0.90 16.09 -13.97
C LYS A 171 -0.37 16.25 -13.13
N LEU A 172 -0.44 15.46 -12.06
CA LEU A 172 -1.41 15.64 -11.01
C LEU A 172 -0.77 16.47 -9.89
N GLN A 173 -1.50 17.44 -9.37
CA GLN A 173 -1.06 18.24 -8.23
C GLN A 173 -2.04 18.09 -7.08
N SER A 174 -1.50 17.90 -5.88
CA SER A 174 -2.29 17.93 -4.66
C SER A 174 -2.69 19.38 -4.34
N LEU A 175 -3.98 19.61 -4.10
CA LEU A 175 -4.44 20.90 -3.57
C LEU A 175 -4.05 21.12 -2.11
N TYR A 176 -3.62 20.08 -1.43
CA TYR A 176 -3.24 20.13 -0.03
C TYR A 176 -1.96 20.93 0.20
N ASP A 177 -0.94 20.69 -0.62
CA ASP A 177 0.39 21.32 -0.50
C ASP A 177 0.97 21.83 -1.82
N GLY A 178 0.34 21.51 -2.95
CA GLY A 178 0.79 21.94 -4.28
C GLY A 178 1.85 21.01 -4.88
N ASP A 179 2.21 19.93 -4.19
CA ASP A 179 3.18 18.97 -4.70
C ASP A 179 2.58 18.10 -5.82
N ASN A 180 3.45 17.57 -6.68
CA ASN A 180 3.05 16.56 -7.63
C ASN A 180 2.58 15.29 -6.91
N VAL A 181 1.49 14.72 -7.41
CA VAL A 181 0.99 13.40 -7.01
C VAL A 181 1.30 12.44 -8.15
N TYR A 182 2.05 11.40 -7.84
CA TYR A 182 2.32 10.35 -8.78
C TYR A 182 1.51 9.12 -8.39
N MET A 183 0.55 8.72 -9.22
CA MET A 183 -0.19 7.49 -9.01
C MET A 183 0.61 6.34 -9.62
N GLU A 184 1.12 5.47 -8.77
CA GLU A 184 1.87 4.32 -9.25
C GLU A 184 1.01 3.43 -10.15
N ASP A 185 1.50 3.19 -11.35
CA ASP A 185 0.93 2.24 -12.31
C ASP A 185 2.02 1.24 -12.70
N TYR A 186 2.09 0.15 -11.98
CA TYR A 186 2.96 -0.96 -12.35
C TYR A 186 2.33 -1.83 -13.44
N SER A 187 1.81 -1.23 -14.49
CA SER A 187 1.15 -1.92 -15.61
C SER A 187 2.01 -2.99 -16.30
N GLY A 188 3.27 -3.12 -15.93
CA GLY A 188 4.15 -4.21 -16.34
C GLY A 188 4.35 -5.29 -15.29
N TYR A 189 3.92 -5.07 -14.05
CA TYR A 189 4.27 -5.96 -12.93
C TYR A 189 3.09 -6.51 -12.16
N ASN A 190 1.89 -6.02 -12.31
CA ASN A 190 0.71 -6.66 -11.73
C ASN A 190 -0.47 -5.71 -11.52
N PHE A 191 -1.58 -6.11 -12.05
CA PHE A 191 -2.81 -6.45 -11.32
C PHE A 191 -3.25 -5.40 -10.30
N GLN A 192 -2.81 -4.16 -10.46
CA GLN A 192 -3.38 -3.06 -9.72
C GLN A 192 -4.85 -2.99 -10.11
N SER A 193 -5.71 -2.67 -9.18
CA SER A 193 -7.12 -2.60 -9.45
C SER A 193 -7.37 -1.66 -10.64
N ASP A 194 -8.00 -2.14 -11.71
CA ASP A 194 -8.43 -1.30 -12.84
C ASP A 194 -9.15 -0.03 -12.37
N GLN A 195 -9.74 -0.06 -11.17
CA GLN A 195 -10.42 1.09 -10.59
C GLN A 195 -9.50 2.22 -10.12
N THR A 196 -8.20 1.96 -9.90
CA THR A 196 -7.24 3.02 -9.54
C THR A 196 -6.67 3.72 -10.77
N ASN A 197 -6.57 3.04 -11.89
CA ASN A 197 -6.08 3.59 -13.16
C ASN A 197 -7.17 4.26 -13.99
N ILE A 198 -8.44 3.99 -13.70
CA ILE A 198 -9.55 4.73 -14.27
C ILE A 198 -9.82 5.95 -13.39
N CYS A 199 -9.66 7.13 -13.98
CA CYS A 199 -9.94 8.40 -13.32
C CYS A 199 -11.28 8.97 -13.77
N VAL A 200 -11.95 9.66 -12.87
CA VAL A 200 -13.17 10.42 -13.12
C VAL A 200 -12.82 11.91 -13.13
N ILE A 201 -12.97 12.56 -14.28
CA ILE A 201 -12.69 13.97 -14.49
C ILE A 201 -13.92 14.61 -15.13
N ASN A 202 -14.49 15.65 -14.52
CA ASN A 202 -15.75 16.27 -14.98
C ASN A 202 -16.91 15.25 -15.12
N GLY A 203 -16.91 14.15 -14.34
CA GLY A 203 -17.93 13.10 -14.42
C GLY A 203 -17.72 12.04 -15.50
N GLU A 204 -16.74 12.22 -16.36
CA GLU A 204 -16.37 11.26 -17.41
C GLU A 204 -15.21 10.37 -16.95
N LYS A 205 -15.17 9.12 -17.45
CA LYS A 205 -14.14 8.13 -17.11
C LYS A 205 -13.03 8.15 -18.15
N TYR A 206 -11.79 8.25 -17.68
CA TYR A 206 -10.58 8.22 -18.50
C TYR A 206 -9.63 7.15 -17.98
N TYR A 207 -8.95 6.44 -18.90
CA TYR A 207 -7.83 5.59 -18.54
C TYR A 207 -6.58 6.45 -18.43
N VAL A 208 -5.91 6.35 -17.28
CA VAL A 208 -4.71 7.12 -16.95
C VAL A 208 -3.59 6.15 -16.58
N THR A 209 -2.41 6.33 -17.18
CA THR A 209 -1.22 5.54 -16.90
C THR A 209 -0.04 6.43 -16.59
N ASN A 210 1.06 5.85 -16.13
CA ASN A 210 2.29 6.57 -15.88
C ASN A 210 3.06 6.87 -17.16
N SER A 211 3.67 8.03 -17.23
CA SER A 211 4.68 8.36 -18.22
C SER A 211 6.03 7.72 -17.85
N TYR A 212 6.90 7.57 -18.84
CA TYR A 212 8.25 7.04 -18.63
C TYR A 212 9.20 8.00 -17.89
N ASP A 213 8.80 9.24 -17.66
CA ASP A 213 9.59 10.23 -16.93
C ASP A 213 9.53 10.06 -15.39
N GLY A 214 8.65 9.18 -14.89
CA GLY A 214 8.46 8.95 -13.47
C GLY A 214 7.76 10.09 -12.72
N GLU A 215 7.25 11.11 -13.43
CA GLU A 215 6.60 12.27 -12.81
C GLU A 215 5.25 12.62 -13.41
N SER A 216 5.02 12.24 -14.67
CA SER A 216 3.83 12.59 -15.43
C SER A 216 2.87 11.43 -15.59
N GLN A 217 1.60 11.76 -15.87
CA GLN A 217 0.54 10.82 -16.20
C GLN A 217 0.18 10.95 -17.68
N ILE A 218 -0.27 9.86 -18.28
CA ILE A 218 -0.78 9.82 -19.66
C ILE A 218 -2.27 9.51 -19.62
N LEU A 219 -3.08 10.42 -20.16
CA LEU A 219 -4.52 10.24 -20.34
C LEU A 219 -4.79 9.78 -21.76
N TYR A 220 -5.62 8.77 -21.92
CA TYR A 220 -6.13 8.27 -23.19
C TYR A 220 -7.57 8.75 -23.39
N GLY A 221 -7.86 9.33 -24.56
CA GLY A 221 -9.21 9.83 -24.81
C GLY A 221 -9.50 10.17 -26.27
N THR A 222 -10.74 10.56 -26.51
CA THR A 222 -11.24 11.04 -27.81
C THR A 222 -11.99 12.34 -27.59
N ASP A 223 -11.59 13.39 -28.33
CA ASP A 223 -12.20 14.72 -28.25
C ASP A 223 -12.25 15.26 -26.80
N VAL A 224 -11.10 15.26 -26.12
CA VAL A 224 -10.96 15.66 -24.71
C VAL A 224 -10.67 17.15 -24.60
N ASN A 225 -11.36 17.84 -23.68
CA ASN A 225 -11.05 19.22 -23.30
C ASN A 225 -11.25 19.39 -21.78
N ILE A 226 -10.15 19.28 -21.04
CA ILE A 226 -10.11 19.44 -19.57
C ILE A 226 -9.25 20.64 -19.25
N LYS A 227 -9.74 21.52 -18.37
CA LYS A 227 -9.04 22.73 -17.95
C LYS A 227 -8.09 22.47 -16.79
N GLU A 228 -6.98 23.22 -16.77
CA GLU A 228 -6.08 23.32 -15.61
C GLU A 228 -6.88 23.52 -14.32
N GLY A 229 -6.47 22.88 -13.24
CA GLY A 229 -7.14 22.93 -11.94
C GLY A 229 -8.41 22.09 -11.83
N THR A 230 -8.79 21.34 -12.88
CA THR A 230 -9.95 20.41 -12.80
C THR A 230 -9.64 19.26 -11.84
N PRO A 231 -10.53 18.98 -10.86
CA PRO A 231 -10.36 17.85 -9.94
C PRO A 231 -10.37 16.49 -10.65
N VAL A 232 -9.50 15.61 -10.17
CA VAL A 232 -9.36 14.22 -10.62
C VAL A 232 -9.62 13.29 -9.45
N TYR A 233 -10.42 12.27 -9.65
CA TYR A 233 -10.68 11.22 -8.67
C TYR A 233 -10.46 9.85 -9.31
N THR A 234 -9.95 8.90 -8.56
CA THR A 234 -9.96 7.50 -9.03
C THR A 234 -11.39 6.97 -9.07
N LEU A 235 -11.67 6.03 -9.95
CA LEU A 235 -12.99 5.39 -10.00
C LEU A 235 -13.31 4.72 -8.66
N ALA A 236 -12.32 4.12 -8.01
CA ALA A 236 -12.46 3.52 -6.69
C ALA A 236 -12.90 4.55 -5.64
N ALA A 237 -12.28 5.73 -5.60
CA ALA A 237 -12.68 6.80 -4.69
C ALA A 237 -14.13 7.23 -4.88
N VAL A 238 -14.63 7.21 -6.12
CA VAL A 238 -16.01 7.59 -6.44
C VAL A 238 -17.01 6.48 -6.08
N GLU A 239 -16.71 5.23 -6.45
CA GLU A 239 -17.66 4.11 -6.38
C GLU A 239 -17.65 3.40 -5.01
N ARG A 240 -16.59 3.56 -4.20
CA ARG A 240 -16.39 2.83 -2.94
C ARG A 240 -16.69 3.63 -1.68
N LYS A 241 -17.34 4.78 -1.80
CA LYS A 241 -17.65 5.68 -0.65
C LYS A 241 -18.48 5.03 0.46
N ASP A 242 -19.37 4.10 0.10
CA ASP A 242 -20.28 3.46 1.06
C ASP A 242 -19.72 2.12 1.59
N ASP A 243 -18.53 1.70 1.17
CA ASP A 243 -17.92 0.46 1.63
C ASP A 243 -17.44 0.59 3.09
N ILE A 244 -17.23 -0.55 3.76
CA ILE A 244 -16.48 -0.59 5.00
C ILE A 244 -15.00 -0.39 4.62
N LEU A 245 -14.35 0.59 5.22
CA LEU A 245 -12.96 0.91 4.90
C LEU A 245 -11.98 0.15 5.80
N VAL A 246 -10.95 -0.42 5.20
CA VAL A 246 -9.77 -0.95 5.89
C VAL A 246 -8.58 -0.16 5.38
N LEU A 247 -7.95 0.62 6.26
CA LEU A 247 -6.92 1.58 5.92
C LEU A 247 -5.60 1.24 6.59
N GLU A 248 -4.52 1.14 5.82
CA GLU A 248 -3.15 0.94 6.27
C GLU A 248 -2.23 1.82 5.44
N ILE A 249 -1.76 2.93 6.02
CA ILE A 249 -0.91 3.89 5.32
C ILE A 249 0.26 4.31 6.20
N GLY A 250 1.39 4.62 5.58
CA GLY A 250 2.52 5.23 6.27
C GLY A 250 3.85 4.47 6.20
N SER A 251 3.87 3.17 5.89
CA SER A 251 5.10 2.37 5.86
C SER A 251 6.15 2.93 4.88
N ASN A 252 5.71 3.49 3.75
CA ASN A 252 6.59 4.14 2.77
C ASN A 252 6.76 5.65 3.00
N ALA A 253 6.64 6.11 4.25
CA ALA A 253 6.69 7.53 4.60
C ALA A 253 5.53 8.38 4.01
N GLY A 254 5.79 9.66 3.67
CA GLY A 254 4.79 10.61 3.16
C GLY A 254 4.13 11.47 4.25
N TRP A 255 4.58 11.34 5.50
CA TRP A 255 4.06 12.06 6.67
C TRP A 255 5.16 12.71 7.54
N TYR A 256 6.40 12.79 7.02
CA TYR A 256 7.53 13.53 7.60
C TYR A 256 7.86 13.18 9.07
N ASN A 257 7.54 11.96 9.52
CA ASN A 257 7.61 11.55 10.94
C ASN A 257 6.77 12.44 11.89
N ASP A 258 5.73 13.05 11.36
CA ASP A 258 4.75 13.85 12.08
C ASP A 258 3.44 13.05 12.19
N TYR A 259 3.14 12.54 13.38
CA TYR A 259 1.94 11.76 13.60
C TYR A 259 0.64 12.57 13.39
N ASP A 260 0.67 13.87 13.61
CA ASP A 260 -0.50 14.72 13.36
C ASP A 260 -0.75 14.83 11.86
N GLU A 261 0.31 14.87 11.04
CA GLU A 261 0.22 14.81 9.58
C GLU A 261 -0.33 13.46 9.11
N LEU A 262 0.18 12.34 9.61
CA LEU A 262 -0.31 11.01 9.28
C LEU A 262 -1.80 10.87 9.65
N ILE A 263 -2.19 11.32 10.83
CA ILE A 263 -3.58 11.31 11.28
C ILE A 263 -4.45 12.20 10.37
N ALA A 264 -3.96 13.37 9.97
CA ALA A 264 -4.68 14.25 9.04
C ALA A 264 -4.93 13.59 7.67
N GLN A 265 -3.99 12.78 7.19
CA GLN A 265 -4.14 12.03 5.95
C GLN A 265 -5.19 10.90 6.10
N TYR A 266 -5.17 10.13 7.18
CA TYR A 266 -6.25 9.18 7.50
C TYR A 266 -7.62 9.87 7.61
N ASP A 267 -7.69 10.97 8.38
CA ASP A 267 -8.92 11.73 8.57
C ASP A 267 -9.46 12.26 7.23
N SER A 268 -8.57 12.70 6.32
CA SER A 268 -8.97 13.18 4.99
C SER A 268 -9.71 12.10 4.18
N ILE A 269 -9.25 10.84 4.25
CA ILE A 269 -9.92 9.71 3.59
C ILE A 269 -11.31 9.49 4.20
N LEU A 270 -11.40 9.48 5.52
CA LEU A 270 -12.66 9.27 6.24
C LEU A 270 -13.65 10.41 5.99
N GLU A 271 -13.20 11.65 5.97
CA GLU A 271 -14.01 12.83 5.63
C GLU A 271 -14.45 12.82 4.16
N GLY A 272 -13.53 12.52 3.25
CA GLY A 272 -13.78 12.49 1.80
C GLY A 272 -14.80 11.43 1.40
N THR A 273 -14.78 10.28 2.05
CA THR A 273 -15.75 9.21 1.84
C THR A 273 -17.03 9.40 2.63
N GLY A 274 -17.00 10.12 3.77
CA GLY A 274 -18.08 10.19 4.73
C GLY A 274 -18.37 8.87 5.42
N CYS A 275 -17.41 7.91 5.35
CA CYS A 275 -17.57 6.58 5.89
C CYS A 275 -17.59 6.61 7.43
N LYS A 276 -18.52 5.83 8.00
CA LYS A 276 -18.64 5.66 9.46
C LYS A 276 -18.12 4.30 9.94
N TYR A 277 -17.86 3.38 9.02
CA TYR A 277 -17.49 2.00 9.29
C TYR A 277 -16.08 1.77 8.72
N TYR A 278 -15.09 1.78 9.61
CA TYR A 278 -13.70 1.69 9.19
C TYR A 278 -12.83 0.96 10.22
N ILE A 279 -11.73 0.43 9.75
CA ILE A 279 -10.67 -0.17 10.57
C ILE A 279 -9.36 0.48 10.15
N ILE A 280 -8.63 1.02 11.12
CA ILE A 280 -7.26 1.51 10.93
C ILE A 280 -6.32 0.37 11.33
N VAL A 281 -5.53 -0.09 10.38
CA VAL A 281 -4.54 -1.15 10.58
C VAL A 281 -3.20 -0.51 10.90
N GLY A 282 -2.62 -0.89 12.04
CA GLY A 282 -1.30 -0.43 12.46
C GLY A 282 -0.19 -1.00 11.58
N ASP A 283 0.91 -0.26 11.51
CA ASP A 283 2.13 -0.68 10.84
C ASP A 283 2.65 -2.02 11.36
N THR A 284 3.22 -2.83 10.47
CA THR A 284 3.74 -4.16 10.78
C THR A 284 5.24 -4.28 10.58
N ASP A 285 5.93 -3.20 10.27
CA ASP A 285 7.38 -3.20 10.23
C ASP A 285 7.94 -3.44 11.64
N ASP A 286 9.00 -4.23 11.70
CA ASP A 286 9.72 -4.40 12.96
C ASP A 286 10.29 -3.03 13.41
N PRO A 287 10.36 -2.76 14.72
CA PRO A 287 10.77 -1.45 15.24
C PRO A 287 12.13 -0.96 14.71
N GLU A 288 13.03 -1.86 14.34
CA GLU A 288 14.33 -1.52 13.77
C GLU A 288 14.27 -1.13 12.28
N LEU A 289 13.22 -1.54 11.57
CA LEU A 289 13.07 -1.39 10.12
C LEU A 289 12.08 -0.29 9.74
N SER A 290 11.23 0.11 10.69
CA SER A 290 10.21 1.12 10.47
C SER A 290 10.79 2.46 10.00
N VAL A 291 10.07 3.16 9.13
CA VAL A 291 10.38 4.54 8.73
C VAL A 291 10.18 5.54 9.86
N ASP A 292 9.53 5.14 10.95
CA ASP A 292 9.36 6.00 12.13
C ASP A 292 10.72 6.33 12.77
N MET A 293 11.13 7.58 12.66
CA MET A 293 12.39 8.09 13.22
C MET A 293 12.39 8.12 14.75
N ASN A 294 11.21 8.00 15.40
CA ASN A 294 11.06 7.94 16.83
C ASN A 294 11.10 6.50 17.37
N LYS A 295 11.76 5.60 16.65
CA LYS A 295 11.91 4.20 17.04
C LYS A 295 12.31 4.07 18.50
N ILE A 296 11.40 3.53 19.29
CA ILE A 296 11.70 3.12 20.65
C ILE A 296 11.53 1.60 20.70
N TYR A 297 12.60 0.93 21.05
CA TYR A 297 12.62 -0.50 21.25
C TYR A 297 11.90 -0.83 22.56
N ILE A 298 10.61 -1.17 22.48
CA ILE A 298 9.74 -1.33 23.65
C ILE A 298 9.19 -2.75 23.82
N GLY A 299 9.73 -3.71 23.04
CA GLY A 299 9.28 -5.09 23.06
C GLY A 299 7.78 -5.20 22.80
N MET A 300 7.03 -5.75 23.74
CA MET A 300 5.58 -5.90 23.66
C MET A 300 4.79 -4.63 24.03
N GLY A 301 5.45 -3.51 24.24
CA GLY A 301 4.77 -2.22 24.41
C GLY A 301 4.34 -1.61 23.06
N GLU A 302 3.59 -0.52 23.12
CA GLU A 302 3.20 0.24 21.93
C GLU A 302 4.30 1.24 21.56
N THR A 303 4.63 1.31 20.25
CA THR A 303 5.49 2.36 19.71
C THR A 303 4.79 3.72 19.77
N PRO A 304 5.51 4.85 19.67
CA PRO A 304 4.89 6.18 19.60
C PRO A 304 3.87 6.30 18.46
N TRP A 305 4.13 5.68 17.31
CA TRP A 305 3.22 5.62 16.19
C TRP A 305 1.91 4.88 16.55
N GLU A 306 2.03 3.69 17.11
CA GLU A 306 0.88 2.90 17.57
C GLU A 306 0.06 3.64 18.62
N GLN A 307 0.71 4.33 19.59
CA GLN A 307 0.04 5.16 20.58
C GLN A 307 -0.72 6.33 19.94
N ALA A 308 -0.13 6.98 18.92
CA ALA A 308 -0.77 8.07 18.22
C ALA A 308 -2.06 7.60 17.52
N LEU A 309 -2.01 6.48 16.80
CA LEU A 309 -3.17 5.91 16.11
C LEU A 309 -4.22 5.37 17.09
N SER A 310 -3.80 4.66 18.13
CA SER A 310 -4.68 4.16 19.20
C SER A 310 -5.45 5.32 19.87
N LYS A 311 -4.75 6.41 20.21
CA LYS A 311 -5.37 7.61 20.76
C LYS A 311 -6.33 8.28 19.76
N ALA A 312 -5.99 8.29 18.48
CA ALA A 312 -6.77 8.99 17.46
C ALA A 312 -8.04 8.24 17.10
N TYR A 313 -8.00 6.90 17.02
CA TYR A 313 -9.07 6.09 16.44
C TYR A 313 -9.73 5.10 17.42
N GLY A 314 -9.21 4.99 18.65
CA GLY A 314 -9.82 4.16 19.70
C GLY A 314 -10.08 2.72 19.24
N ASP A 315 -11.33 2.26 19.40
CA ASP A 315 -11.72 0.90 19.07
C ASP A 315 -11.63 0.58 17.55
N HIS A 316 -11.57 1.58 16.69
CA HIS A 316 -11.38 1.39 15.26
C HIS A 316 -9.94 1.00 14.87
N PHE A 317 -8.98 1.19 15.78
CA PHE A 317 -7.59 0.85 15.56
C PHE A 317 -7.29 -0.58 15.97
N ILE A 318 -6.54 -1.30 15.13
CA ILE A 318 -5.90 -2.56 15.49
C ILE A 318 -4.39 -2.39 15.47
N ASN A 319 -3.72 -2.62 16.61
CA ASN A 319 -2.28 -2.74 16.67
C ASN A 319 -1.86 -4.06 16.02
N MET A 320 -1.66 -4.01 14.70
CA MET A 320 -1.44 -5.21 13.91
C MET A 320 -0.11 -5.87 14.26
N ARG A 321 0.95 -5.12 14.57
CA ARG A 321 2.23 -5.68 15.01
C ARG A 321 2.05 -6.54 16.27
N LEU A 322 1.41 -6.01 17.30
CA LEU A 322 1.18 -6.77 18.52
C LEU A 322 0.23 -7.96 18.30
N TYR A 323 -0.78 -7.79 17.46
CA TYR A 323 -1.66 -8.91 17.07
C TYR A 323 -0.87 -10.05 16.43
N MET A 324 0.01 -9.73 15.47
CA MET A 324 0.83 -10.72 14.76
C MET A 324 1.81 -11.43 15.69
N ILE A 325 2.40 -10.73 16.65
CA ILE A 325 3.28 -11.33 17.66
C ILE A 325 2.49 -12.28 18.57
N GLN A 326 1.30 -11.90 19.00
CA GLN A 326 0.51 -12.65 19.97
C GLN A 326 -0.25 -13.83 19.35
N ASN A 327 -0.76 -13.67 18.14
CA ASN A 327 -1.70 -14.60 17.52
C ASN A 327 -1.22 -15.15 16.17
N GLY A 328 -0.32 -14.46 15.47
CA GLY A 328 -0.01 -14.78 14.08
C GLY A 328 0.45 -16.21 13.82
N LEU A 329 1.30 -16.75 14.69
CA LEU A 329 1.72 -18.15 14.56
C LEU A 329 0.58 -19.14 14.85
N SER A 330 -0.16 -18.94 15.94
CA SER A 330 -1.26 -19.81 16.32
C SER A 330 -2.40 -19.79 15.30
N ASP A 331 -2.71 -18.63 14.71
CA ASP A 331 -3.70 -18.51 13.63
C ASP A 331 -3.34 -19.35 12.40
N CYS A 332 -2.05 -19.58 12.20
CA CYS A 332 -1.53 -20.39 11.10
C CYS A 332 -1.23 -21.86 11.48
N GLY A 333 -1.48 -22.25 12.75
CA GLY A 333 -1.12 -23.58 13.25
C GLY A 333 0.39 -23.79 13.34
N LEU A 334 1.16 -22.72 13.52
CA LEU A 334 2.61 -22.74 13.68
C LEU A 334 2.97 -22.61 15.17
N GLU A 335 4.09 -23.19 15.56
CA GLU A 335 4.65 -23.05 16.89
C GLU A 335 5.84 -22.09 16.87
N ALA A 336 5.98 -21.30 17.95
CA ALA A 336 7.11 -20.40 18.09
C ALA A 336 8.41 -21.18 18.29
N THR A 337 9.45 -20.80 17.56
CA THR A 337 10.82 -21.25 17.77
C THR A 337 11.49 -20.45 18.90
N ASP A 338 12.67 -20.89 19.35
CA ASP A 338 13.47 -20.10 20.31
C ASP A 338 13.85 -18.73 19.75
N GLU A 339 14.08 -18.62 18.44
CA GLU A 339 14.38 -17.37 17.74
C GLU A 339 13.17 -16.44 17.72
N ASP A 340 11.96 -16.97 17.49
CA ASP A 340 10.72 -16.20 17.57
C ASP A 340 10.49 -15.66 18.98
N LEU A 341 10.69 -16.50 20.02
CA LEU A 341 10.53 -16.09 21.40
C LEU A 341 11.51 -14.96 21.79
N ASP A 342 12.74 -15.02 21.31
CA ASP A 342 13.72 -13.93 21.49
C ASP A 342 13.28 -12.66 20.73
N GLY A 343 12.83 -12.78 19.48
CA GLY A 343 12.30 -11.69 18.66
C GLY A 343 11.10 -11.01 19.33
N PHE A 344 10.16 -11.77 19.89
CA PHE A 344 9.00 -11.22 20.60
C PHE A 344 9.40 -10.32 21.78
N THR A 345 10.50 -10.66 22.48
CA THR A 345 11.01 -9.78 23.56
C THR A 345 11.49 -8.44 23.03
N ARG A 346 11.84 -8.37 21.76
CA ARG A 346 12.24 -7.15 21.04
C ARG A 346 11.08 -6.45 20.33
N GLY A 347 9.90 -7.04 20.28
CA GLY A 347 8.73 -6.50 19.58
C GLY A 347 8.71 -6.81 18.10
N GLU A 348 9.46 -7.82 17.67
CA GLU A 348 9.55 -8.29 16.27
C GLU A 348 8.49 -9.36 15.97
N ILE A 349 7.95 -9.33 14.77
CA ILE A 349 7.05 -10.36 14.25
C ILE A 349 7.88 -11.58 13.82
N SER A 350 7.38 -12.80 14.06
CA SER A 350 8.03 -14.04 13.67
C SER A 350 8.46 -14.04 12.20
N GLN A 351 9.70 -14.47 11.94
CA GLN A 351 10.21 -14.63 10.58
C GLN A 351 9.50 -15.77 9.82
N GLN A 352 8.82 -16.69 10.50
CA GLN A 352 7.97 -17.69 9.86
C GLN A 352 6.78 -17.09 9.09
N LEU A 353 6.39 -15.83 9.42
CA LEU A 353 5.29 -15.10 8.78
C LEU A 353 5.77 -14.15 7.68
N ARG A 354 7.08 -14.00 7.49
CA ARG A 354 7.66 -13.04 6.54
C ARG A 354 8.18 -13.72 5.27
N ALA A 355 8.10 -13.00 4.15
CA ALA A 355 8.72 -13.37 2.88
C ALA A 355 10.09 -12.70 2.72
N ASP A 356 10.21 -11.49 3.18
CA ASP A 356 11.44 -10.70 3.22
C ASP A 356 11.44 -9.82 4.51
N TRP A 357 12.32 -8.85 4.57
CA TRP A 357 12.48 -7.98 5.74
C TRP A 357 11.28 -7.04 6.01
N THR A 358 10.40 -6.83 5.04
CA THR A 358 9.19 -6.00 5.15
C THR A 358 7.92 -6.83 4.95
N HIS A 359 7.84 -7.58 3.84
CA HIS A 359 6.60 -8.18 3.40
C HIS A 359 6.32 -9.53 4.06
N PHE A 360 5.05 -9.86 4.12
CA PHE A 360 4.59 -11.15 4.61
C PHE A 360 4.58 -12.21 3.51
N ASN A 361 4.74 -13.47 3.93
CA ASN A 361 4.39 -14.62 3.13
C ASN A 361 2.88 -14.93 3.26
N ALA A 362 2.40 -16.03 2.67
CA ALA A 362 1.00 -16.41 2.74
C ALA A 362 0.47 -16.59 4.17
N TYR A 363 1.30 -17.10 5.08
CA TYR A 363 0.92 -17.25 6.50
C TYR A 363 0.73 -15.90 7.18
N GLY A 364 1.65 -14.96 6.94
CA GLY A 364 1.54 -13.62 7.51
C GLY A 364 0.32 -12.85 7.00
N TYR A 365 0.03 -12.90 5.70
CA TYR A 365 -1.17 -12.26 5.16
C TYR A 365 -2.47 -12.93 5.62
N TYR A 366 -2.48 -14.24 5.81
CA TYR A 366 -3.61 -14.94 6.41
C TYR A 366 -3.85 -14.48 7.86
N ALA A 367 -2.81 -14.45 8.70
CA ALA A 367 -2.91 -14.00 10.08
C ALA A 367 -3.33 -12.51 10.16
N LYS A 368 -2.77 -11.65 9.30
CA LYS A 368 -3.19 -10.23 9.19
C LYS A 368 -4.68 -10.11 8.87
N ALA A 369 -5.17 -10.87 7.89
CA ALA A 369 -6.59 -10.90 7.56
C ALA A 369 -7.45 -11.38 8.74
N LYS A 370 -6.95 -12.34 9.51
CA LYS A 370 -7.63 -12.85 10.71
C LYS A 370 -7.78 -11.75 11.75
N GLY A 371 -6.72 -10.98 12.02
CA GLY A 371 -6.78 -9.83 12.93
C GLY A 371 -7.78 -8.76 12.48
N ILE A 372 -7.79 -8.43 11.19
CA ILE A 372 -8.78 -7.48 10.63
C ILE A 372 -10.20 -8.04 10.77
N TYR A 373 -10.38 -9.33 10.50
CA TYR A 373 -11.67 -10.01 10.63
C TYR A 373 -12.19 -9.94 12.08
N GLU A 374 -11.37 -10.26 13.06
CA GLU A 374 -11.74 -10.23 14.47
C GLU A 374 -12.09 -8.81 14.94
N LYS A 375 -11.32 -7.81 14.49
CA LYS A 375 -11.63 -6.39 14.75
C LYS A 375 -12.98 -5.99 14.18
N GLY A 376 -13.33 -6.40 12.99
CA GLY A 376 -14.63 -6.10 12.40
C GLY A 376 -15.80 -6.86 13.07
N VAL A 377 -15.56 -8.06 13.62
CA VAL A 377 -16.52 -8.75 14.49
C VAL A 377 -16.74 -7.97 15.78
N GLU A 378 -15.66 -7.51 16.43
CA GLU A 378 -15.71 -6.66 17.63
C GLU A 378 -16.54 -5.39 17.39
N LEU A 379 -16.35 -4.74 16.23
CA LEU A 379 -17.09 -3.54 15.82
C LEU A 379 -18.52 -3.83 15.31
N GLY A 380 -18.88 -5.11 15.15
CA GLY A 380 -20.18 -5.51 14.66
C GLY A 380 -20.40 -5.31 13.15
N TYR A 381 -19.36 -5.11 12.35
CA TYR A 381 -19.44 -4.87 10.91
C TYR A 381 -19.83 -6.12 10.12
N TRP A 382 -19.48 -7.29 10.64
CA TRP A 382 -19.88 -8.61 10.14
C TRP A 382 -20.03 -9.59 11.30
N GLY A 383 -20.82 -10.64 11.09
CA GLY A 383 -21.04 -11.67 12.11
C GLY A 383 -19.79 -12.53 12.33
N GLY A 384 -19.52 -12.89 13.59
CA GLY A 384 -18.60 -13.98 13.92
C GLY A 384 -19.20 -15.31 13.42
N GLN A 385 -18.37 -16.13 12.77
CA GLN A 385 -18.71 -17.51 12.40
C GLN A 385 -18.43 -18.45 13.55
#